data_cc2b79c62609546dea4bf8da49e4b0bb
#
_entry.id   cc2b79c62609546dea4bf8da49e4b0bb
#
_cell.length_a   1.000
_cell.length_b   1.000
_cell.length_c   1.000
_cell.angle_alpha   90.00
_cell.angle_beta   90.00
_cell.angle_gamma   90.00
#
_symmetry.space_group_name_H-M   'P 1'
#
loop_
_entity.id
_entity.type
_entity.pdbx_description
1 polymer ?
#
loop_
_entity_poly.entity_id
_entity_poly.type
_entity_poly.pdbx_seq_one_letter_code
_entity_poly.pdbx_strand_id
1 'polypeptide(L)'
;MEYGFTTAAYVVAAVLFILSLGGLSGQESAKRAVWYGIVGMGLAVLATLYGPGAGNWFVSIVMIAIGGGIGWVVAQRVQMTEMPQLVAAMHSLVGLAAVFIGFNAEIEMWRIASTIADAGIAFCDPAVNAVACAIQAGHTDLFKDFTGFALKIAEKTGPEIAVLKIEVFLGVFIGAVTFTGSVVAYGKLAGKVDGKAKKLPGGHMLNAGATIASLILLVLYFNGAGSWTLILMTLLALFIGYHLIMGIGGADMPVVVSMLNSYSGWAAAAIGFSLSNDLLIVVGALVGSSGAILSYIMCKAMNRSFISVILGGFGGTTGPQMEVTGEQIAIDGDGVANALNDADSIIIVPGYGMAVAQAQQSVSELTRKLRAAGKTVRFAIHPVAGRLPGHMNVLLAEAKVPYDIVLEMDEINEDFPETDVVIVIGSNDIVNPAAQEDPNSPIAGMPVLEVWKAKQVFVSKRGQGTGYSGIENPLFYKENTRMFYGDAKKSIDSILPLIK
;
A
#
# COMPACT_ATOMS: atom_id res chain seq x y z
N MET A 1 33.16 21.45 2.64
CA MET A 1 32.14 22.15 1.83
C MET A 1 31.16 21.19 1.13
N GLU A 2 31.62 20.03 0.70
CA GLU A 2 30.78 19.05 -0.03
C GLU A 2 29.61 18.49 0.80
N TYR A 3 29.83 18.15 2.08
CA TYR A 3 28.77 17.69 2.97
C TYR A 3 27.67 18.75 3.21
N GLY A 4 28.05 20.01 3.33
CA GLY A 4 27.06 21.08 3.56
C GLY A 4 26.11 21.29 2.39
N PHE A 5 26.59 21.15 1.16
CA PHE A 5 25.72 21.25 -0.03
C PHE A 5 24.78 20.08 -0.13
N THR A 6 25.25 18.85 0.07
CA THR A 6 24.41 17.64 0.02
C THR A 6 23.32 17.68 1.10
N THR A 7 23.68 18.08 2.33
CA THR A 7 22.70 18.22 3.43
C THR A 7 21.68 19.30 3.12
N ALA A 8 22.09 20.45 2.62
CA ALA A 8 21.17 21.52 2.22
C ALA A 8 20.20 21.06 1.12
N ALA A 9 20.70 20.34 0.11
CA ALA A 9 19.88 19.77 -0.96
C ALA A 9 18.87 18.75 -0.42
N TYR A 10 19.26 17.90 0.53
CA TYR A 10 18.36 16.93 1.17
C TYR A 10 17.29 17.62 2.00
N VAL A 11 17.60 18.68 2.74
CA VAL A 11 16.60 19.47 3.46
C VAL A 11 15.57 20.07 2.51
N VAL A 12 16.02 20.66 1.40
CA VAL A 12 15.12 21.22 0.38
C VAL A 12 14.26 20.12 -0.25
N ALA A 13 14.86 18.97 -0.58
CA ALA A 13 14.10 17.82 -1.11
C ALA A 13 13.06 17.30 -0.12
N ALA A 14 13.40 17.20 1.17
CA ALA A 14 12.45 16.80 2.22
C ALA A 14 11.28 17.77 2.35
N VAL A 15 11.54 19.08 2.31
CA VAL A 15 10.50 20.10 2.33
C VAL A 15 9.60 19.99 1.09
N LEU A 16 10.17 19.77 -0.09
CA LEU A 16 9.39 19.57 -1.33
C LEU A 16 8.52 18.31 -1.26
N PHE A 17 8.99 17.22 -0.67
CA PHE A 17 8.16 16.02 -0.47
C PHE A 17 7.01 16.27 0.50
N ILE A 18 7.24 16.98 1.62
CA ILE A 18 6.18 17.35 2.56
C ILE A 18 5.13 18.23 1.87
N LEU A 19 5.55 19.23 1.11
CA LEU A 19 4.67 20.11 0.34
C LEU A 19 3.91 19.33 -0.75
N SER A 20 4.54 18.34 -1.37
CA SER A 20 3.90 17.45 -2.33
C SER A 20 2.79 16.65 -1.66
N LEU A 21 3.06 15.98 -0.54
CA LEU A 21 2.05 15.21 0.19
C LEU A 21 0.88 16.08 0.66
N GLY A 22 1.16 17.25 1.22
CA GLY A 22 0.13 18.19 1.65
C GLY A 22 -0.72 18.72 0.48
N GLY A 23 -0.08 19.02 -0.66
CA GLY A 23 -0.77 19.52 -1.84
C GLY A 23 -1.59 18.48 -2.60
N LEU A 24 -1.23 17.19 -2.51
CA LEU A 24 -1.97 16.10 -3.13
C LEU A 24 -3.34 15.85 -2.48
N SER A 25 -3.57 16.34 -1.26
CA SER A 25 -4.86 16.23 -0.57
C SER A 25 -5.95 17.12 -1.19
N GLY A 26 -5.61 18.15 -1.96
CA GLY A 26 -6.54 19.06 -2.60
C GLY A 26 -6.56 18.89 -4.12
N GLN A 27 -7.75 18.88 -4.72
CA GLN A 27 -7.91 18.68 -6.17
C GLN A 27 -7.22 19.76 -7.01
N GLU A 28 -7.34 21.04 -6.62
CA GLU A 28 -6.72 22.15 -7.33
C GLU A 28 -5.21 22.20 -7.15
N SER A 29 -4.74 21.88 -5.95
CA SER A 29 -3.31 21.91 -5.59
C SER A 29 -2.54 20.70 -6.11
N ALA A 30 -3.23 19.58 -6.39
CA ALA A 30 -2.61 18.30 -6.75
C ALA A 30 -1.68 18.38 -7.95
N LYS A 31 -2.06 19.12 -9.01
CA LYS A 31 -1.21 19.31 -10.20
C LYS A 31 0.12 19.99 -9.88
N ARG A 32 0.11 20.94 -8.95
CA ARG A 32 1.30 21.65 -8.50
C ARG A 32 2.15 20.80 -7.58
N ALA A 33 1.48 20.03 -6.71
CA ALA A 33 2.09 19.14 -5.76
C ALA A 33 2.89 18.01 -6.41
N VAL A 34 2.42 17.47 -7.54
CA VAL A 34 3.16 16.48 -8.34
C VAL A 34 4.53 17.03 -8.76
N TRP A 35 4.59 18.28 -9.20
CA TRP A 35 5.85 18.90 -9.59
C TRP A 35 6.81 19.07 -8.40
N TYR A 36 6.32 19.38 -7.20
CA TYR A 36 7.15 19.41 -6.00
C TYR A 36 7.80 18.04 -5.72
N GLY A 37 7.04 16.96 -5.88
CA GLY A 37 7.56 15.60 -5.76
C GLY A 37 8.62 15.26 -6.81
N ILE A 38 8.38 15.61 -8.07
CA ILE A 38 9.33 15.36 -9.18
C ILE A 38 10.63 16.13 -8.97
N VAL A 39 10.54 17.42 -8.66
CA VAL A 39 11.72 18.27 -8.42
C VAL A 39 12.47 17.81 -7.17
N GLY A 40 11.75 17.47 -6.09
CA GLY A 40 12.35 16.94 -4.87
C GLY A 40 13.12 15.64 -5.12
N MET A 41 12.55 14.72 -5.88
CA MET A 41 13.21 13.46 -6.25
C MET A 41 14.44 13.71 -7.14
N GLY A 42 14.33 14.55 -8.15
CA GLY A 42 15.45 14.92 -9.01
C GLY A 42 16.61 15.53 -8.22
N LEU A 43 16.29 16.44 -7.31
CA LEU A 43 17.29 17.06 -6.42
C LEU A 43 17.95 16.04 -5.50
N ALA A 44 17.17 15.13 -4.92
CA ALA A 44 17.67 14.07 -4.05
C ALA A 44 18.63 13.12 -4.77
N VAL A 45 18.26 12.66 -5.97
CA VAL A 45 19.10 11.78 -6.79
C VAL A 45 20.39 12.48 -7.19
N LEU A 46 20.31 13.72 -7.68
CA LEU A 46 21.51 14.50 -8.05
C LEU A 46 22.41 14.74 -6.84
N ALA A 47 21.84 15.17 -5.71
CA ALA A 47 22.63 15.38 -4.48
C ALA A 47 23.31 14.10 -3.99
N THR A 48 22.67 12.95 -4.14
CA THR A 48 23.27 11.65 -3.78
C THR A 48 24.40 11.26 -4.74
N LEU A 49 24.20 11.45 -6.04
CA LEU A 49 25.22 11.14 -7.06
C LEU A 49 26.48 12.03 -6.95
N TYR A 50 26.30 13.30 -6.62
CA TYR A 50 27.40 14.25 -6.42
C TYR A 50 27.94 14.25 -4.98
N GLY A 51 27.27 13.55 -4.06
CA GLY A 51 27.65 13.48 -2.66
C GLY A 51 28.91 12.65 -2.40
N PRO A 52 29.55 12.86 -1.25
CA PRO A 52 30.82 12.21 -0.90
C PRO A 52 30.70 10.69 -0.66
N GLY A 53 29.49 10.15 -0.64
CA GLY A 53 29.22 8.71 -0.52
C GLY A 53 28.99 8.01 -1.85
N ALA A 54 29.04 8.71 -2.97
CA ALA A 54 28.85 8.12 -4.28
C ALA A 54 30.06 7.26 -4.68
N GLY A 55 29.82 6.00 -4.94
CA GLY A 55 30.82 5.05 -5.41
C GLY A 55 31.02 5.13 -6.94
N ASN A 56 30.91 4.02 -7.62
CA ASN A 56 31.10 3.94 -9.07
C ASN A 56 29.99 4.65 -9.86
N TRP A 57 30.25 5.85 -10.32
CA TRP A 57 29.33 6.70 -11.06
C TRP A 57 28.74 6.06 -12.31
N PHE A 58 29.57 5.34 -13.06
CA PHE A 58 29.14 4.69 -14.30
C PHE A 58 28.07 3.62 -14.01
N VAL A 59 28.33 2.76 -13.03
CA VAL A 59 27.38 1.71 -12.61
C VAL A 59 26.08 2.34 -12.09
N SER A 60 26.17 3.37 -11.27
CA SER A 60 24.99 4.05 -10.72
C SER A 60 24.11 4.65 -11.81
N ILE A 61 24.70 5.37 -12.78
CA ILE A 61 23.95 5.97 -13.90
C ILE A 61 23.31 4.89 -14.77
N VAL A 62 24.03 3.82 -15.10
CA VAL A 62 23.50 2.72 -15.91
C VAL A 62 22.31 2.03 -15.19
N MET A 63 22.44 1.76 -13.91
CA MET A 63 21.37 1.13 -13.13
C MET A 63 20.14 2.04 -13.00
N ILE A 64 20.33 3.35 -12.76
CA ILE A 64 19.25 4.33 -12.75
C ILE A 64 18.57 4.43 -14.13
N ALA A 65 19.34 4.42 -15.21
CA ALA A 65 18.79 4.46 -16.57
C ALA A 65 17.95 3.21 -16.89
N ILE A 66 18.43 2.02 -16.52
CA ILE A 66 17.70 0.77 -16.70
C ILE A 66 16.42 0.76 -15.86
N GLY A 67 16.53 1.00 -14.54
CA GLY A 67 15.40 1.00 -13.64
C GLY A 67 14.38 2.06 -13.98
N GLY A 68 14.83 3.29 -14.27
CA GLY A 68 14.00 4.40 -14.68
C GLY A 68 13.30 4.15 -16.03
N GLY A 69 14.00 3.54 -17.00
CA GLY A 69 13.43 3.17 -18.28
C GLY A 69 12.32 2.12 -18.16
N ILE A 70 12.57 1.06 -17.35
CA ILE A 70 11.53 0.06 -17.05
C ILE A 70 10.35 0.70 -16.35
N GLY A 71 10.61 1.52 -15.32
CA GLY A 71 9.57 2.24 -14.57
C GLY A 71 8.72 3.15 -15.45
N TRP A 72 9.36 3.88 -16.38
CA TRP A 72 8.67 4.74 -17.34
C TRP A 72 7.72 3.95 -18.26
N VAL A 73 8.20 2.84 -18.84
CA VAL A 73 7.38 2.00 -19.71
C VAL A 73 6.20 1.41 -18.97
N VAL A 74 6.42 0.92 -17.74
CA VAL A 74 5.36 0.36 -16.90
C VAL A 74 4.33 1.43 -16.52
N ALA A 75 4.78 2.61 -16.09
CA ALA A 75 3.91 3.72 -15.71
C ALA A 75 3.01 4.19 -16.85
N GLN A 76 3.49 4.16 -18.09
CA GLN A 76 2.68 4.53 -19.26
C GLN A 76 1.66 3.48 -19.69
N ARG A 77 1.90 2.21 -19.36
CA ARG A 77 1.04 1.10 -19.83
C ARG A 77 0.04 0.62 -18.80
N VAL A 78 0.28 0.91 -17.51
CA VAL A 78 -0.57 0.44 -16.43
C VAL A 78 -1.96 1.09 -16.51
N GLN A 79 -2.99 0.25 -16.37
CA GLN A 79 -4.37 0.73 -16.26
C GLN A 79 -4.70 1.03 -14.79
N MET A 80 -5.69 1.89 -14.53
CA MET A 80 -6.12 2.23 -13.17
C MET A 80 -6.58 1.01 -12.37
N THR A 81 -7.14 0.00 -13.04
CA THR A 81 -7.50 -1.29 -12.44
C THR A 81 -6.31 -2.11 -11.96
N GLU A 82 -5.13 -1.89 -12.55
CA GLU A 82 -3.89 -2.60 -12.24
C GLU A 82 -3.00 -1.85 -11.23
N MET A 83 -3.37 -0.61 -10.88
CA MET A 83 -2.61 0.20 -9.92
C MET A 83 -2.36 -0.49 -8.58
N PRO A 84 -3.33 -1.18 -7.94
CA PRO A 84 -3.07 -1.90 -6.70
C PRO A 84 -1.98 -2.98 -6.83
N GLN A 85 -1.97 -3.69 -7.96
CA GLN A 85 -0.97 -4.70 -8.26
C GLN A 85 0.41 -4.08 -8.44
N LEU A 86 0.49 -2.98 -9.21
CA LEU A 86 1.74 -2.27 -9.43
C LEU A 86 2.31 -1.72 -8.12
N VAL A 87 1.49 -1.12 -7.28
CA VAL A 87 1.91 -0.59 -5.97
C VAL A 87 2.46 -1.72 -5.10
N ALA A 88 1.80 -2.87 -5.03
CA ALA A 88 2.32 -4.03 -4.30
C ALA A 88 3.66 -4.52 -4.89
N ALA A 89 3.78 -4.59 -6.21
CA ALA A 89 5.05 -4.96 -6.87
C ALA A 89 6.18 -3.98 -6.54
N MET A 90 5.91 -2.68 -6.50
CA MET A 90 6.90 -1.66 -6.12
C MET A 90 7.35 -1.82 -4.66
N HIS A 91 6.44 -2.10 -3.74
CA HIS A 91 6.79 -2.35 -2.33
C HIS A 91 7.67 -3.60 -2.19
N SER A 92 7.46 -4.62 -3.03
CA SER A 92 8.34 -5.80 -3.03
C SER A 92 9.77 -5.45 -3.42
N LEU A 93 9.95 -4.61 -4.43
CA LEU A 93 11.28 -4.17 -4.86
C LEU A 93 11.98 -3.33 -3.79
N VAL A 94 11.25 -2.45 -3.09
CA VAL A 94 11.80 -1.68 -1.96
C VAL A 94 12.25 -2.61 -0.84
N GLY A 95 11.42 -3.61 -0.47
CA GLY A 95 11.77 -4.61 0.53
C GLY A 95 13.01 -5.41 0.14
N LEU A 96 13.12 -5.83 -1.11
CA LEU A 96 14.27 -6.55 -1.64
C LEU A 96 15.54 -5.69 -1.63
N ALA A 97 15.44 -4.42 -2.02
CA ALA A 97 16.55 -3.48 -1.96
C ALA A 97 17.07 -3.32 -0.52
N ALA A 98 16.16 -3.28 0.45
CA ALA A 98 16.52 -3.23 1.86
C ALA A 98 17.36 -4.44 2.30
N VAL A 99 16.95 -5.64 1.89
CA VAL A 99 17.69 -6.88 2.18
C VAL A 99 19.10 -6.80 1.58
N PHE A 100 19.22 -6.43 0.31
CA PHE A 100 20.55 -6.38 -0.35
C PHE A 100 21.47 -5.31 0.25
N ILE A 101 20.94 -4.15 0.61
CA ILE A 101 21.73 -3.08 1.25
C ILE A 101 22.22 -3.55 2.63
N GLY A 102 21.37 -4.22 3.40
CA GLY A 102 21.76 -4.79 4.68
C GLY A 102 22.86 -5.86 4.56
N PHE A 103 22.74 -6.78 3.62
CA PHE A 103 23.79 -7.76 3.35
C PHE A 103 25.08 -7.12 2.82
N ASN A 104 24.98 -6.07 2.01
CA ASN A 104 26.16 -5.31 1.57
C ASN A 104 26.87 -4.67 2.77
N ALA A 105 26.13 -4.10 3.72
CA ALA A 105 26.72 -3.56 4.94
C ALA A 105 27.43 -4.64 5.77
N GLU A 106 26.86 -5.83 5.88
CA GLU A 106 27.48 -6.97 6.57
C GLU A 106 28.78 -7.42 5.88
N ILE A 107 28.77 -7.51 4.55
CA ILE A 107 29.96 -7.86 3.76
C ILE A 107 31.08 -6.83 3.97
N GLU A 108 30.75 -5.54 3.97
CA GLU A 108 31.75 -4.48 4.20
C GLU A 108 32.29 -4.48 5.62
N MET A 109 31.45 -4.72 6.63
CA MET A 109 31.92 -4.90 8.02
C MET A 109 32.89 -6.06 8.14
N TRP A 110 32.55 -7.20 7.52
CA TRP A 110 33.45 -8.37 7.49
C TRP A 110 34.77 -8.07 6.75
N ARG A 111 34.69 -7.40 5.60
CA ARG A 111 35.86 -7.00 4.80
C ARG A 111 36.80 -6.08 5.58
N ILE A 112 36.25 -5.12 6.32
CA ILE A 112 37.04 -4.22 7.19
C ILE A 112 37.73 -5.02 8.29
N ALA A 113 37.00 -5.91 8.96
CA ALA A 113 37.55 -6.73 10.03
C ALA A 113 38.67 -7.67 9.53
N SER A 114 38.45 -8.31 8.35
CA SER A 114 39.50 -9.14 7.72
C SER A 114 40.73 -8.36 7.31
N THR A 115 40.56 -7.16 6.75
CA THR A 115 41.66 -6.28 6.37
C THR A 115 42.55 -5.90 7.55
N ILE A 116 41.97 -5.61 8.72
CA ILE A 116 42.68 -5.35 9.96
C ILE A 116 43.42 -6.59 10.45
N ALA A 117 42.77 -7.74 10.43
CA ALA A 117 43.37 -9.01 10.85
C ALA A 117 44.55 -9.42 9.96
N ASP A 118 44.40 -9.29 8.63
CA ASP A 118 45.44 -9.62 7.64
C ASP A 118 46.69 -8.69 7.78
N ALA A 119 46.49 -7.46 8.24
CA ALA A 119 47.54 -6.54 8.56
C ALA A 119 48.28 -6.87 9.88
N GLY A 120 47.85 -7.92 10.58
CA GLY A 120 48.47 -8.35 11.86
C GLY A 120 48.16 -7.45 13.04
N ILE A 121 47.13 -6.59 12.95
CA ILE A 121 46.70 -5.70 14.04
C ILE A 121 45.83 -6.52 15.01
N ALA A 122 46.44 -6.92 16.14
CA ALA A 122 45.83 -7.80 17.11
C ALA A 122 44.72 -7.16 17.94
N PHE A 123 44.74 -5.86 18.12
CA PHE A 123 43.77 -5.14 18.94
C PHE A 123 43.59 -3.71 18.46
N CYS A 124 42.32 -3.31 18.33
CA CYS A 124 41.93 -1.91 18.16
C CYS A 124 41.11 -1.47 19.35
N ASP A 125 41.38 -0.29 19.89
CA ASP A 125 40.55 0.30 20.93
C ASP A 125 39.12 0.51 20.35
N PRO A 126 38.06 0.02 20.99
CA PRO A 126 36.68 0.25 20.54
C PRO A 126 36.30 1.73 20.41
N ALA A 127 36.97 2.62 21.11
CA ALA A 127 36.76 4.08 21.00
C ALA A 127 37.37 4.68 19.70
N VAL A 128 38.19 3.91 18.98
CA VAL A 128 38.89 4.34 17.77
C VAL A 128 38.30 3.61 16.57
N ASN A 129 38.11 4.32 15.43
CA ASN A 129 37.65 3.68 14.20
C ASN A 129 38.75 2.86 13.50
N ALA A 130 38.35 2.01 12.56
CA ALA A 130 39.31 1.11 11.88
C ALA A 130 40.43 1.85 11.15
N VAL A 131 40.16 2.99 10.54
CA VAL A 131 41.13 3.81 9.81
C VAL A 131 42.16 4.38 10.78
N ALA A 132 41.71 4.98 11.87
CA ALA A 132 42.61 5.54 12.88
C ALA A 132 43.43 4.45 13.59
N CYS A 133 42.84 3.30 13.85
CA CYS A 133 43.52 2.12 14.38
C CYS A 133 44.68 1.66 13.46
N ALA A 134 44.45 1.56 12.16
CA ALA A 134 45.45 1.21 11.18
C ALA A 134 46.61 2.23 11.13
N ILE A 135 46.29 3.52 11.19
CA ILE A 135 47.29 4.61 11.22
C ILE A 135 48.16 4.52 12.48
N GLN A 136 47.55 4.28 13.66
CA GLN A 136 48.24 4.11 14.91
C GLN A 136 49.18 2.89 14.92
N ALA A 137 48.78 1.82 14.18
CA ALA A 137 49.61 0.63 13.99
C ALA A 137 50.71 0.79 12.91
N GLY A 138 50.80 1.95 12.27
CA GLY A 138 51.79 2.22 11.23
C GLY A 138 51.38 1.89 9.80
N HIS A 139 50.13 1.48 9.59
CA HIS A 139 49.56 1.09 8.29
C HIS A 139 48.73 2.21 7.66
N THR A 140 49.36 3.31 7.26
CA THR A 140 48.70 4.54 6.77
C THR A 140 47.91 4.36 5.48
N ASP A 141 48.25 3.38 4.66
CA ASP A 141 47.65 3.14 3.35
C ASP A 141 46.63 1.98 3.33
N LEU A 142 46.34 1.34 4.48
CA LEU A 142 45.55 0.12 4.57
C LEU A 142 44.12 0.29 4.00
N PHE A 143 43.51 1.45 4.20
CA PHE A 143 42.15 1.77 3.73
C PHE A 143 42.10 2.72 2.54
N LYS A 144 43.21 2.91 1.84
CA LYS A 144 43.29 3.85 0.71
C LYS A 144 42.38 3.51 -0.46
N ASP A 145 42.15 2.24 -0.68
CA ASP A 145 41.26 1.73 -1.75
C ASP A 145 39.77 1.62 -1.32
N PHE A 146 39.47 1.94 -0.07
CA PHE A 146 38.10 2.00 0.41
C PHE A 146 37.45 3.32 0.03
N THR A 147 36.33 3.24 -0.64
CA THR A 147 35.57 4.43 -1.11
C THR A 147 34.10 4.32 -0.77
N GLY A 148 33.41 5.43 -0.79
CA GLY A 148 31.95 5.48 -0.62
C GLY A 148 31.49 4.88 0.71
N PHE A 149 30.56 3.92 0.65
CA PHE A 149 29.94 3.31 1.83
C PHE A 149 30.92 2.50 2.69
N ALA A 150 31.84 1.76 2.05
CA ALA A 150 32.87 0.99 2.75
C ALA A 150 33.76 1.88 3.63
N LEU A 151 34.18 3.02 3.11
CA LEU A 151 34.98 3.99 3.88
C LEU A 151 34.19 4.56 5.07
N LYS A 152 32.92 4.91 4.85
CA LYS A 152 32.05 5.39 5.93
C LYS A 152 31.91 4.37 7.07
N ILE A 153 31.85 3.09 6.77
CA ILE A 153 31.84 2.03 7.80
C ILE A 153 33.19 1.94 8.50
N ALA A 154 34.30 2.01 7.77
CA ALA A 154 35.64 1.97 8.35
C ALA A 154 35.96 3.16 9.28
N GLU A 155 35.27 4.29 9.08
CA GLU A 155 35.37 5.48 9.93
C GLU A 155 34.47 5.42 11.17
N LYS A 156 33.63 4.41 11.33
CA LYS A 156 32.78 4.23 12.52
C LYS A 156 33.57 3.63 13.69
N THR A 157 33.29 4.13 14.88
CA THR A 157 33.81 3.57 16.15
C THR A 157 33.09 2.28 16.52
N GLY A 158 33.62 1.53 17.48
CA GLY A 158 33.02 0.27 17.96
C GLY A 158 31.56 0.41 18.39
N PRO A 159 31.18 1.41 19.20
CA PRO A 159 29.77 1.67 19.54
C PRO A 159 28.89 1.97 18.31
N GLU A 160 29.40 2.73 17.34
CA GLU A 160 28.66 3.02 16.11
C GLU A 160 28.50 1.78 15.23
N ILE A 161 29.47 0.88 15.18
CA ILE A 161 29.33 -0.43 14.52
C ILE A 161 28.31 -1.31 15.24
N ALA A 162 28.25 -1.27 16.58
CA ALA A 162 27.23 -2.00 17.33
C ALA A 162 25.81 -1.50 16.99
N VAL A 163 25.62 -0.20 16.89
CA VAL A 163 24.34 0.38 16.43
C VAL A 163 24.05 -0.03 14.99
N LEU A 164 25.04 0.08 14.09
CA LEU A 164 24.89 -0.32 12.68
C LEU A 164 24.45 -1.79 12.54
N LYS A 165 24.96 -2.71 13.35
CA LYS A 165 24.49 -4.11 13.36
C LYS A 165 23.02 -4.23 13.65
N ILE A 166 22.49 -3.48 14.62
CA ILE A 166 21.07 -3.47 14.95
C ILE A 166 20.25 -2.90 13.80
N GLU A 167 20.69 -1.78 13.22
CA GLU A 167 20.04 -1.14 12.08
C GLU A 167 19.98 -2.06 10.85
N VAL A 168 21.08 -2.73 10.52
CA VAL A 168 21.18 -3.71 9.44
C VAL A 168 20.22 -4.87 9.68
N PHE A 169 20.23 -5.44 10.89
CA PHE A 169 19.38 -6.57 11.22
C PHE A 169 17.90 -6.21 11.10
N LEU A 170 17.49 -5.07 11.67
CA LEU A 170 16.11 -4.57 11.58
C LEU A 170 15.71 -4.21 10.14
N GLY A 171 16.60 -3.56 9.40
CA GLY A 171 16.37 -3.20 8.00
C GLY A 171 16.15 -4.42 7.12
N VAL A 172 16.98 -5.47 7.29
CA VAL A 172 16.84 -6.74 6.57
C VAL A 172 15.55 -7.47 6.99
N PHE A 173 15.23 -7.50 8.29
CA PHE A 173 14.02 -8.14 8.79
C PHE A 173 12.76 -7.51 8.19
N ILE A 174 12.60 -6.20 8.32
CA ILE A 174 11.45 -5.47 7.80
C ILE A 174 11.41 -5.58 6.27
N GLY A 175 12.55 -5.45 5.61
CA GLY A 175 12.68 -5.58 4.16
C GLY A 175 12.26 -6.94 3.63
N ALA A 176 12.68 -8.03 4.28
CA ALA A 176 12.33 -9.39 3.90
C ALA A 176 10.84 -9.69 4.10
N VAL A 177 10.25 -9.27 5.23
CA VAL A 177 8.81 -9.35 5.47
C VAL A 177 8.03 -8.58 4.40
N THR A 178 8.47 -7.37 4.08
CA THR A 178 7.85 -6.53 3.05
C THR A 178 7.94 -7.17 1.67
N PHE A 179 9.09 -7.73 1.32
CA PHE A 179 9.30 -8.37 0.02
C PHE A 179 8.31 -9.50 -0.23
N THR A 180 8.33 -10.53 0.60
CA THR A 180 7.45 -11.70 0.42
C THR A 180 5.98 -11.36 0.63
N GLY A 181 5.66 -10.53 1.60
CA GLY A 181 4.31 -10.05 1.81
C GLY A 181 3.74 -9.33 0.59
N SER A 182 4.55 -8.47 -0.02
CA SER A 182 4.15 -7.71 -1.22
C SER A 182 4.02 -8.59 -2.46
N VAL A 183 4.88 -9.62 -2.62
CA VAL A 183 4.76 -10.61 -3.70
C VAL A 183 3.45 -11.40 -3.59
N VAL A 184 3.09 -11.83 -2.38
CA VAL A 184 1.81 -12.52 -2.14
C VAL A 184 0.62 -11.59 -2.39
N ALA A 185 0.69 -10.34 -1.91
CA ALA A 185 -0.35 -9.34 -2.15
C ALA A 185 -0.54 -9.08 -3.64
N TYR A 186 0.55 -8.90 -4.40
CA TYR A 186 0.52 -8.81 -5.86
C TYR A 186 -0.19 -10.02 -6.48
N GLY A 187 0.17 -11.24 -6.07
CA GLY A 187 -0.43 -12.47 -6.59
C GLY A 187 -1.94 -12.55 -6.35
N LYS A 188 -2.39 -12.14 -5.16
CA LYS A 188 -3.82 -12.10 -4.82
C LYS A 188 -4.57 -11.02 -5.60
N LEU A 189 -4.02 -9.80 -5.68
CA LEU A 189 -4.62 -8.69 -6.41
C LEU A 189 -4.69 -8.95 -7.91
N ALA A 190 -3.68 -9.62 -8.47
CA ALA A 190 -3.63 -10.02 -9.88
C ALA A 190 -4.48 -11.27 -10.19
N GLY A 191 -5.14 -11.89 -9.19
CA GLY A 191 -5.91 -13.11 -9.37
C GLY A 191 -5.08 -14.37 -9.67
N LYS A 192 -3.74 -14.30 -9.53
CA LYS A 192 -2.83 -15.44 -9.72
C LYS A 192 -2.79 -16.37 -8.51
N VAL A 193 -3.12 -15.84 -7.34
CA VAL A 193 -3.23 -16.56 -6.07
C VAL A 193 -4.66 -16.42 -5.59
N ASP A 194 -5.22 -17.49 -5.04
CA ASP A 194 -6.57 -17.50 -4.48
C ASP A 194 -6.71 -16.40 -3.40
N GLY A 195 -7.74 -15.56 -3.52
CA GLY A 195 -8.03 -14.48 -2.58
C GLY A 195 -8.49 -14.94 -1.20
N LYS A 196 -8.82 -16.24 -1.03
CA LYS A 196 -9.24 -16.78 0.27
C LYS A 196 -8.09 -16.75 1.28
N ALA A 197 -8.44 -16.52 2.54
CA ALA A 197 -7.49 -16.61 3.64
C ALA A 197 -7.04 -18.06 3.83
N LYS A 198 -5.74 -18.32 3.72
CA LYS A 198 -5.12 -19.63 3.98
C LYS A 198 -4.14 -19.51 5.13
N LYS A 199 -4.41 -20.23 6.22
CA LYS A 199 -3.53 -20.29 7.40
C LYS A 199 -2.99 -21.70 7.57
N LEU A 200 -1.71 -21.81 7.92
CA LEU A 200 -1.11 -23.06 8.34
C LEU A 200 -1.64 -23.44 9.74
N PRO A 201 -1.66 -24.75 10.08
CA PRO A 201 -1.92 -25.18 11.46
C PRO A 201 -0.99 -24.48 12.45
N GLY A 202 -1.54 -23.91 13.52
CA GLY A 202 -0.80 -23.08 14.47
C GLY A 202 -0.86 -21.57 14.18
N GLY A 203 -1.24 -21.12 12.99
CA GLY A 203 -1.60 -19.73 12.65
C GLY A 203 -0.67 -18.68 13.26
N HIS A 204 -1.19 -17.89 14.19
CA HIS A 204 -0.44 -16.81 14.86
C HIS A 204 0.74 -17.28 15.70
N MET A 205 0.68 -18.50 16.25
CA MET A 205 1.77 -19.06 17.06
C MET A 205 3.03 -19.28 16.22
N LEU A 206 2.88 -19.65 14.95
CA LEU A 206 4.02 -19.78 14.01
C LEU A 206 4.68 -18.43 13.76
N ASN A 207 3.90 -17.37 13.49
CA ASN A 207 4.44 -16.04 13.28
C ASN A 207 5.10 -15.49 14.56
N ALA A 208 4.47 -15.70 15.71
CA ALA A 208 5.04 -15.32 17.00
C ALA A 208 6.34 -16.07 17.29
N GLY A 209 6.36 -17.39 17.07
CA GLY A 209 7.56 -18.22 17.23
C GLY A 209 8.70 -17.79 16.31
N ALA A 210 8.41 -17.51 15.04
CA ALA A 210 9.40 -17.01 14.08
C ALA A 210 9.93 -15.61 14.46
N THR A 211 9.07 -14.75 15.00
CA THR A 211 9.47 -13.41 15.49
C THR A 211 10.36 -13.52 16.72
N ILE A 212 9.99 -14.38 17.70
CA ILE A 212 10.83 -14.63 18.88
C ILE A 212 12.18 -15.24 18.48
N ALA A 213 12.19 -16.20 17.56
CA ALA A 213 13.43 -16.78 17.04
C ALA A 213 14.30 -15.70 16.37
N SER A 214 13.71 -14.78 15.62
CA SER A 214 14.42 -13.64 15.00
C SER A 214 15.02 -12.72 16.07
N LEU A 215 14.33 -12.45 17.16
CA LEU A 215 14.88 -11.66 18.29
C LEU A 215 16.05 -12.36 18.98
N ILE A 216 15.98 -13.68 19.15
CA ILE A 216 17.11 -14.46 19.67
C ILE A 216 18.31 -14.37 18.71
N LEU A 217 18.07 -14.51 17.41
CA LEU A 217 19.10 -14.36 16.38
C LEU A 217 19.71 -12.95 16.37
N LEU A 218 18.94 -11.92 16.66
CA LEU A 218 19.46 -10.55 16.82
C LEU A 218 20.48 -10.49 17.95
N VAL A 219 20.15 -11.05 19.11
CA VAL A 219 21.05 -11.08 20.26
C VAL A 219 22.33 -11.86 19.94
N LEU A 220 22.20 -13.01 19.26
CA LEU A 220 23.35 -13.82 18.83
C LEU A 220 24.23 -13.06 17.81
N TYR A 221 23.60 -12.41 16.84
CA TYR A 221 24.28 -11.58 15.84
C TYR A 221 25.05 -10.42 16.48
N PHE A 222 24.42 -9.72 17.40
CA PHE A 222 25.03 -8.62 18.14
C PHE A 222 26.26 -9.08 18.93
N ASN A 223 26.20 -10.26 19.54
CA ASN A 223 27.31 -10.87 20.29
C ASN A 223 28.37 -11.55 19.40
N GLY A 224 28.29 -11.42 18.09
CA GLY A 224 29.32 -11.89 17.17
C GLY A 224 29.27 -13.36 16.78
N ALA A 225 28.09 -13.99 16.85
CA ALA A 225 27.91 -15.39 16.44
C ALA A 225 28.15 -15.66 14.94
N GLY A 226 28.22 -14.58 14.13
CA GLY A 226 28.53 -14.66 12.71
C GLY A 226 27.34 -14.39 11.77
N SER A 227 27.63 -14.19 10.51
CA SER A 227 26.66 -13.78 9.47
C SER A 227 25.57 -14.83 9.19
N TRP A 228 25.77 -16.09 9.60
CA TRP A 228 24.73 -17.14 9.48
C TRP A 228 23.45 -16.79 10.23
N THR A 229 23.56 -16.02 11.32
CA THR A 229 22.38 -15.57 12.10
C THR A 229 21.53 -14.60 11.28
N LEU A 230 22.16 -13.71 10.53
CA LEU A 230 21.48 -12.80 9.61
C LEU A 230 20.78 -13.56 8.47
N ILE A 231 21.44 -14.57 7.90
CA ILE A 231 20.86 -15.41 6.84
C ILE A 231 19.63 -16.17 7.37
N LEU A 232 19.75 -16.82 8.53
CA LEU A 232 18.64 -17.57 9.12
C LEU A 232 17.46 -16.66 9.49
N MET A 233 17.75 -15.48 10.04
CA MET A 233 16.72 -14.47 10.31
C MET A 233 16.02 -14.02 9.04
N THR A 234 16.77 -13.83 7.94
CA THR A 234 16.20 -13.46 6.65
C THR A 234 15.21 -14.51 6.15
N LEU A 235 15.54 -15.79 6.27
CA LEU A 235 14.64 -16.89 5.92
C LEU A 235 13.37 -16.89 6.79
N LEU A 236 13.50 -16.67 8.09
CA LEU A 236 12.35 -16.54 8.97
C LEU A 236 11.49 -15.32 8.63
N ALA A 237 12.09 -14.18 8.32
CA ALA A 237 11.38 -12.97 7.92
C ALA A 237 10.63 -13.15 6.59
N LEU A 238 11.24 -13.82 5.61
CA LEU A 238 10.58 -14.19 4.35
C LEU A 238 9.37 -15.09 4.60
N PHE A 239 9.50 -16.06 5.50
CA PHE A 239 8.38 -16.92 5.91
C PHE A 239 7.26 -16.12 6.58
N ILE A 240 7.60 -15.22 7.52
CA ILE A 240 6.61 -14.36 8.21
C ILE A 240 5.82 -13.53 7.20
N GLY A 241 6.50 -12.87 6.26
CA GLY A 241 5.85 -12.05 5.23
C GLY A 241 4.89 -12.85 4.37
N TYR A 242 5.32 -14.04 3.92
CA TYR A 242 4.48 -14.95 3.15
C TYR A 242 3.25 -15.40 3.94
N HIS A 243 3.46 -15.94 5.13
CA HIS A 243 2.38 -16.53 5.95
C HIS A 243 1.38 -15.48 6.44
N LEU A 244 1.87 -14.28 6.81
CA LEU A 244 1.03 -13.17 7.28
C LEU A 244 0.00 -12.79 6.22
N ILE A 245 0.46 -12.52 4.99
CA ILE A 245 -0.41 -12.04 3.91
C ILE A 245 -1.26 -13.16 3.30
N MET A 246 -0.77 -14.40 3.31
CA MET A 246 -1.60 -15.55 2.93
C MET A 246 -2.81 -15.74 3.86
N GLY A 247 -2.65 -15.41 5.14
CA GLY A 247 -3.72 -15.48 6.14
C GLY A 247 -4.79 -14.41 6.03
N ILE A 248 -4.63 -13.40 5.17
CA ILE A 248 -5.56 -12.28 5.01
C ILE A 248 -6.41 -12.48 3.76
N GLY A 249 -7.73 -12.27 3.88
CA GLY A 249 -8.68 -12.40 2.78
C GLY A 249 -8.61 -11.26 1.76
N GLY A 250 -9.14 -11.52 0.57
CA GLY A 250 -9.14 -10.55 -0.52
C GLY A 250 -9.94 -9.26 -0.25
N ALA A 251 -11.01 -9.35 0.55
CA ALA A 251 -11.79 -8.19 0.95
C ALA A 251 -10.98 -7.16 1.75
N ASP A 252 -9.96 -7.63 2.47
CA ASP A 252 -9.13 -6.82 3.34
C ASP A 252 -7.82 -6.32 2.64
N MET A 253 -7.66 -6.62 1.34
CA MET A 253 -6.47 -6.23 0.58
C MET A 253 -6.18 -4.73 0.56
N PRO A 254 -7.16 -3.79 0.54
CA PRO A 254 -6.87 -2.37 0.65
C PRO A 254 -6.07 -2.01 1.90
N VAL A 255 -6.41 -2.59 3.04
CA VAL A 255 -5.67 -2.40 4.31
C VAL A 255 -4.27 -3.00 4.20
N VAL A 256 -4.15 -4.19 3.58
CA VAL A 256 -2.85 -4.86 3.38
C VAL A 256 -1.91 -4.02 2.54
N VAL A 257 -2.37 -3.44 1.44
CA VAL A 257 -1.55 -2.57 0.59
C VAL A 257 -1.05 -1.35 1.37
N SER A 258 -1.92 -0.74 2.18
CA SER A 258 -1.54 0.39 3.04
C SER A 258 -0.53 -0.02 4.13
N MET A 259 -0.69 -1.21 4.73
CA MET A 259 0.28 -1.75 5.70
C MET A 259 1.64 -2.03 5.05
N LEU A 260 1.66 -2.61 3.85
CA LEU A 260 2.90 -2.86 3.12
C LEU A 260 3.61 -1.56 2.74
N ASN A 261 2.85 -0.50 2.43
CA ASN A 261 3.39 0.86 2.27
C ASN A 261 4.07 1.33 3.56
N SER A 262 3.43 1.13 4.72
CA SER A 262 4.05 1.44 6.02
C SER A 262 5.34 0.65 6.24
N TYR A 263 5.33 -0.66 6.00
CA TYR A 263 6.52 -1.51 6.17
C TYR A 263 7.67 -1.11 5.23
N SER A 264 7.37 -0.78 3.98
CA SER A 264 8.39 -0.28 3.05
C SER A 264 8.98 1.05 3.51
N GLY A 265 8.17 1.95 4.10
CA GLY A 265 8.63 3.18 4.70
C GLY A 265 9.57 2.94 5.89
N TRP A 266 9.20 2.05 6.81
CA TRP A 266 10.06 1.69 7.95
C TRP A 266 11.34 0.99 7.51
N ALA A 267 11.29 0.13 6.47
CA ALA A 267 12.48 -0.47 5.88
C ALA A 267 13.41 0.61 5.30
N ALA A 268 12.86 1.59 4.57
CA ALA A 268 13.63 2.71 4.02
C ALA A 268 14.27 3.56 5.13
N ALA A 269 13.56 3.83 6.23
CA ALA A 269 14.11 4.55 7.38
C ALA A 269 15.28 3.78 8.03
N ALA A 270 15.10 2.48 8.27
CA ALA A 270 16.15 1.63 8.84
C ALA A 270 17.42 1.60 7.97
N ILE A 271 17.24 1.51 6.65
CA ILE A 271 18.36 1.61 5.70
C ILE A 271 18.97 3.01 5.72
N GLY A 272 18.14 4.05 5.84
CA GLY A 272 18.61 5.43 5.96
C GLY A 272 19.56 5.62 7.13
N PHE A 273 19.27 5.01 8.28
CA PHE A 273 20.18 4.97 9.42
C PHE A 273 21.48 4.23 9.07
N SER A 274 21.39 3.03 8.51
CA SER A 274 22.57 2.23 8.14
C SER A 274 23.48 2.96 7.14
N LEU A 275 22.91 3.68 6.19
CA LEU A 275 23.62 4.46 5.17
C LEU A 275 24.04 5.86 5.65
N SER A 276 23.61 6.28 6.85
CA SER A 276 23.74 7.65 7.36
C SER A 276 23.20 8.67 6.34
N ASN A 277 21.99 8.41 5.83
CA ASN A 277 21.29 9.23 4.85
C ASN A 277 20.03 9.86 5.47
N ASP A 278 20.15 11.12 5.89
CA ASP A 278 19.09 11.86 6.60
C ASP A 278 17.81 11.98 5.78
N LEU A 279 17.91 12.16 4.47
CA LEU A 279 16.74 12.26 3.60
C LEU A 279 15.96 10.96 3.58
N LEU A 280 16.65 9.81 3.48
CA LEU A 280 16.01 8.50 3.46
C LEU A 280 15.34 8.17 4.80
N ILE A 281 15.94 8.63 5.92
CA ILE A 281 15.32 8.52 7.25
C ILE A 281 14.02 9.32 7.30
N VAL A 282 14.05 10.59 6.90
CA VAL A 282 12.87 11.47 6.94
C VAL A 282 11.76 10.97 6.02
N VAL A 283 12.08 10.64 4.78
CA VAL A 283 11.09 10.13 3.81
C VAL A 283 10.54 8.79 4.25
N GLY A 284 11.40 7.88 4.72
CA GLY A 284 10.99 6.59 5.24
C GLY A 284 10.05 6.71 6.45
N ALA A 285 10.34 7.62 7.37
CA ALA A 285 9.49 7.90 8.53
C ALA A 285 8.14 8.49 8.11
N LEU A 286 8.11 9.42 7.16
CA LEU A 286 6.87 10.01 6.62
C LEU A 286 5.99 8.95 5.95
N VAL A 287 6.57 8.13 5.07
CA VAL A 287 5.84 7.06 4.36
C VAL A 287 5.38 5.99 5.34
N GLY A 288 6.23 5.58 6.27
CA GLY A 288 5.91 4.59 7.29
C GLY A 288 4.75 5.05 8.19
N SER A 289 4.81 6.28 8.67
CA SER A 289 3.77 6.87 9.54
C SER A 289 2.47 7.08 8.79
N SER A 290 2.50 7.63 7.58
CA SER A 290 1.30 7.85 6.77
C SER A 290 0.60 6.55 6.42
N GLY A 291 1.34 5.51 6.04
CA GLY A 291 0.80 4.18 5.79
C GLY A 291 0.17 3.55 7.03
N ALA A 292 0.78 3.71 8.21
CA ALA A 292 0.24 3.21 9.47
C ALA A 292 -1.07 3.93 9.86
N ILE A 293 -1.09 5.25 9.76
CA ILE A 293 -2.28 6.07 10.05
C ILE A 293 -3.42 5.69 9.10
N LEU A 294 -3.12 5.58 7.81
CA LEU A 294 -4.12 5.22 6.80
C LEU A 294 -4.67 3.82 7.04
N SER A 295 -3.81 2.84 7.37
CA SER A 295 -4.23 1.48 7.74
C SER A 295 -5.11 1.47 8.98
N TYR A 296 -4.80 2.29 9.99
CA TYR A 296 -5.63 2.44 11.18
C TYR A 296 -7.02 3.01 10.86
N ILE A 297 -7.08 4.06 10.06
CA ILE A 297 -8.37 4.66 9.63
C ILE A 297 -9.20 3.65 8.85
N MET A 298 -8.58 2.89 7.93
CA MET A 298 -9.26 1.86 7.16
C MET A 298 -9.75 0.70 8.04
N CYS A 299 -8.94 0.25 9.01
CA CYS A 299 -9.35 -0.77 9.97
C CYS A 299 -10.56 -0.30 10.78
N LYS A 300 -10.56 0.97 11.22
CA LYS A 300 -11.71 1.57 11.92
C LYS A 300 -12.96 1.62 11.03
N ALA A 301 -12.80 2.00 9.76
CA ALA A 301 -13.89 2.01 8.77
C ALA A 301 -14.45 0.61 8.47
N MET A 302 -13.68 -0.45 8.73
CA MET A 302 -14.10 -1.84 8.58
C MET A 302 -14.53 -2.48 9.90
N ASN A 303 -14.57 -1.73 11.00
CA ASN A 303 -14.77 -2.25 12.36
C ASN A 303 -13.80 -3.40 12.71
N ARG A 304 -12.54 -3.24 12.33
CA ARG A 304 -11.48 -4.22 12.58
C ARG A 304 -10.45 -3.66 13.55
N SER A 305 -9.92 -4.52 14.43
CA SER A 305 -8.79 -4.15 15.26
C SER A 305 -7.52 -4.04 14.41
N PHE A 306 -6.83 -2.90 14.46
CA PHE A 306 -5.56 -2.69 13.77
C PHE A 306 -4.50 -3.72 14.17
N ILE A 307 -4.43 -4.07 15.47
CA ILE A 307 -3.51 -5.08 15.97
C ILE A 307 -3.83 -6.47 15.39
N SER A 308 -5.12 -6.80 15.27
CA SER A 308 -5.53 -8.08 14.70
C SER A 308 -5.16 -8.19 13.22
N VAL A 309 -5.19 -7.07 12.49
CA VAL A 309 -4.74 -7.01 11.10
C VAL A 309 -3.22 -7.21 10.99
N ILE A 310 -2.44 -6.51 11.80
CA ILE A 310 -0.97 -6.63 11.83
C ILE A 310 -0.55 -8.08 12.13
N LEU A 311 -1.25 -8.74 13.03
CA LEU A 311 -0.97 -10.13 13.41
C LEU A 311 -1.53 -11.17 12.42
N GLY A 312 -2.21 -10.73 11.34
CA GLY A 312 -2.80 -11.61 10.34
C GLY A 312 -4.06 -12.34 10.80
N GLY A 313 -4.77 -11.78 11.79
CA GLY A 313 -6.00 -12.32 12.37
C GLY A 313 -7.24 -11.51 12.00
N PHE A 314 -7.85 -11.77 10.85
CA PHE A 314 -9.21 -11.33 10.61
C PHE A 314 -10.18 -12.37 11.16
N GLY A 315 -11.21 -11.89 11.89
CA GLY A 315 -12.16 -12.73 12.59
C GLY A 315 -12.70 -13.86 11.74
N GLY A 316 -12.51 -15.06 12.20
CA GLY A 316 -13.26 -16.20 11.69
C GLY A 316 -14.72 -16.04 12.12
N THR A 317 -15.64 -16.44 11.26
CA THR A 317 -17.05 -16.62 11.61
C THR A 317 -17.16 -17.59 12.79
N THR A 318 -17.84 -17.17 13.84
CA THR A 318 -17.98 -17.97 15.07
C THR A 318 -19.31 -18.76 15.12
N GLY A 319 -20.14 -18.64 14.10
CA GLY A 319 -21.46 -19.29 14.06
C GLY A 319 -22.03 -19.43 12.64
N PRO A 320 -23.22 -20.05 12.52
CA PRO A 320 -23.92 -20.13 11.24
C PRO A 320 -24.29 -18.72 10.77
N GLN A 321 -24.02 -18.45 9.50
CA GLN A 321 -24.44 -17.21 8.86
C GLN A 321 -25.95 -17.21 8.63
N MET A 322 -26.55 -16.02 8.56
CA MET A 322 -27.96 -15.84 8.22
C MET A 322 -28.23 -16.40 6.83
N GLU A 323 -29.23 -17.28 6.71
CA GLU A 323 -29.73 -17.73 5.41
C GLU A 323 -30.49 -16.58 4.73
N VAL A 324 -30.03 -16.20 3.56
CA VAL A 324 -30.70 -15.18 2.75
C VAL A 324 -31.80 -15.86 1.94
N THR A 325 -33.05 -15.50 2.22
CA THR A 325 -34.22 -16.02 1.54
C THR A 325 -34.86 -14.96 0.64
N GLY A 326 -35.42 -15.37 -0.48
CA GLY A 326 -36.04 -14.46 -1.42
C GLY A 326 -35.65 -14.75 -2.86
N GLU A 327 -36.11 -13.91 -3.76
CA GLU A 327 -35.77 -13.96 -5.19
C GLU A 327 -35.18 -12.63 -5.65
N GLN A 328 -34.13 -12.70 -6.45
CA GLN A 328 -33.54 -11.52 -7.08
C GLN A 328 -34.39 -11.13 -8.29
N ILE A 329 -34.93 -9.93 -8.28
CA ILE A 329 -35.83 -9.47 -9.36
C ILE A 329 -34.99 -8.66 -10.36
N ALA A 330 -34.90 -9.12 -11.58
CA ALA A 330 -34.22 -8.44 -12.67
C ALA A 330 -35.01 -7.25 -13.22
N ILE A 331 -34.29 -6.25 -13.73
CA ILE A 331 -34.85 -5.11 -14.48
C ILE A 331 -34.05 -4.91 -15.76
N ASP A 332 -34.71 -4.41 -16.80
CA ASP A 332 -34.08 -4.03 -18.05
C ASP A 332 -33.63 -2.55 -18.09
N GLY A 333 -32.95 -2.17 -19.16
CA GLY A 333 -32.46 -0.81 -19.34
C GLY A 333 -33.58 0.22 -19.44
N ASP A 334 -34.71 -0.14 -20.05
CA ASP A 334 -35.86 0.77 -20.17
C ASP A 334 -36.47 1.08 -18.81
N GLY A 335 -36.60 0.07 -17.95
CA GLY A 335 -37.10 0.23 -16.59
C GLY A 335 -36.20 1.12 -15.75
N VAL A 336 -34.88 0.93 -15.83
CA VAL A 336 -33.90 1.80 -15.12
C VAL A 336 -33.95 3.23 -15.64
N ALA A 337 -33.99 3.41 -16.96
CA ALA A 337 -34.05 4.75 -17.58
C ALA A 337 -35.32 5.50 -17.20
N ASN A 338 -36.48 4.83 -17.20
CA ASN A 338 -37.75 5.43 -16.78
C ASN A 338 -37.70 5.89 -15.32
N ALA A 339 -37.19 5.04 -14.42
CA ALA A 339 -37.04 5.41 -13.01
C ALA A 339 -36.10 6.61 -12.82
N LEU A 340 -35.00 6.69 -13.60
CA LEU A 340 -34.08 7.82 -13.56
C LEU A 340 -34.69 9.11 -14.12
N ASN A 341 -35.52 9.01 -15.17
CA ASN A 341 -36.23 10.15 -15.73
C ASN A 341 -37.28 10.72 -14.77
N ASP A 342 -37.91 9.87 -13.95
CA ASP A 342 -38.90 10.27 -12.96
C ASP A 342 -38.31 10.73 -11.62
N ALA A 343 -37.05 10.40 -11.34
CA ALA A 343 -36.38 10.76 -10.11
C ALA A 343 -35.87 12.21 -10.11
N ASP A 344 -35.96 12.86 -8.97
CA ASP A 344 -35.34 14.18 -8.73
C ASP A 344 -33.97 14.08 -8.01
N SER A 345 -33.84 13.11 -7.12
CA SER A 345 -32.62 12.87 -6.33
C SER A 345 -32.06 11.46 -6.61
N ILE A 346 -30.82 11.44 -7.08
CA ILE A 346 -30.11 10.22 -7.48
C ILE A 346 -28.77 10.16 -6.77
N ILE A 347 -28.44 8.98 -6.21
CA ILE A 347 -27.12 8.69 -5.65
C ILE A 347 -26.51 7.52 -6.40
N ILE A 348 -25.27 7.67 -6.84
CA ILE A 348 -24.47 6.62 -7.48
C ILE A 348 -23.44 6.09 -6.50
N VAL A 349 -23.42 4.78 -6.30
CA VAL A 349 -22.48 4.09 -5.41
C VAL A 349 -21.50 3.27 -6.26
N PRO A 350 -20.31 3.82 -6.55
CA PRO A 350 -19.33 3.12 -7.35
C PRO A 350 -18.53 2.11 -6.51
N GLY A 351 -18.12 1.02 -7.15
CA GLY A 351 -17.24 0.04 -6.56
C GLY A 351 -16.21 -0.49 -7.55
N TYR A 352 -15.42 -1.45 -7.12
CA TYR A 352 -14.34 -2.01 -7.94
C TYR A 352 -14.81 -2.61 -9.27
N GLY A 353 -16.02 -3.18 -9.30
CA GLY A 353 -16.60 -3.71 -10.54
C GLY A 353 -16.82 -2.65 -11.62
N MET A 354 -17.06 -1.39 -11.25
CA MET A 354 -17.11 -0.28 -12.20
C MET A 354 -15.73 -0.06 -12.86
N ALA A 355 -14.66 -0.13 -12.07
CA ALA A 355 -13.30 -0.01 -12.58
C ALA A 355 -12.94 -1.17 -13.52
N VAL A 356 -13.26 -2.40 -13.14
CA VAL A 356 -13.00 -3.61 -13.95
C VAL A 356 -13.71 -3.55 -15.30
N ALA A 357 -14.93 -3.05 -15.32
CA ALA A 357 -15.71 -2.85 -16.56
C ALA A 357 -15.29 -1.59 -17.35
N GLN A 358 -14.39 -0.78 -16.79
CA GLN A 358 -14.00 0.53 -17.36
C GLN A 358 -15.21 1.43 -17.64
N ALA A 359 -16.19 1.40 -16.72
CA ALA A 359 -17.48 2.09 -16.88
C ALA A 359 -17.46 3.54 -16.36
N GLN A 360 -16.35 4.02 -15.78
CA GLN A 360 -16.27 5.36 -15.19
C GLN A 360 -16.60 6.49 -16.17
N GLN A 361 -16.23 6.36 -17.43
CA GLN A 361 -16.57 7.36 -18.46
C GLN A 361 -18.06 7.35 -18.78
N SER A 362 -18.66 6.17 -18.90
CA SER A 362 -20.10 6.02 -19.13
C SER A 362 -20.91 6.55 -17.95
N VAL A 363 -20.46 6.32 -16.72
CA VAL A 363 -21.07 6.84 -15.50
C VAL A 363 -20.96 8.36 -15.43
N SER A 364 -19.82 8.93 -15.83
CA SER A 364 -19.63 10.38 -15.93
C SER A 364 -20.60 11.00 -16.94
N GLU A 365 -20.76 10.37 -18.10
CA GLU A 365 -21.70 10.84 -19.14
C GLU A 365 -23.16 10.74 -18.65
N LEU A 366 -23.53 9.67 -17.98
CA LEU A 366 -24.84 9.54 -17.34
C LEU A 366 -25.09 10.66 -16.34
N THR A 367 -24.11 10.92 -15.47
CA THR A 367 -24.17 12.02 -14.49
C THR A 367 -24.37 13.37 -15.16
N ARG A 368 -23.61 13.64 -16.24
CA ARG A 368 -23.71 14.86 -17.00
C ARG A 368 -25.11 15.06 -17.61
N LYS A 369 -25.69 14.00 -18.19
CA LYS A 369 -27.03 14.04 -18.78
C LYS A 369 -28.12 14.27 -17.73
N LEU A 370 -28.06 13.54 -16.62
CA LEU A 370 -29.04 13.68 -15.54
C LEU A 370 -29.00 15.07 -14.90
N ARG A 371 -27.82 15.63 -14.70
CA ARG A 371 -27.66 17.01 -14.19
C ARG A 371 -28.15 18.04 -15.20
N ALA A 372 -27.91 17.84 -16.49
CA ALA A 372 -28.45 18.70 -17.56
C ALA A 372 -29.99 18.68 -17.60
N ALA A 373 -30.61 17.56 -17.22
CA ALA A 373 -32.06 17.44 -17.06
C ALA A 373 -32.59 18.06 -15.72
N GLY A 374 -31.74 18.75 -14.95
CA GLY A 374 -32.12 19.43 -13.71
C GLY A 374 -32.17 18.54 -12.48
N LYS A 375 -31.67 17.31 -12.54
CA LYS A 375 -31.69 16.36 -11.44
C LYS A 375 -30.49 16.53 -10.51
N THR A 376 -30.69 16.26 -9.21
CA THR A 376 -29.62 16.23 -8.21
C THR A 376 -28.94 14.87 -8.25
N VAL A 377 -27.70 14.83 -8.71
CA VAL A 377 -26.89 13.60 -8.80
C VAL A 377 -25.67 13.74 -7.89
N ARG A 378 -25.48 12.77 -7.00
CA ARG A 378 -24.34 12.70 -6.09
C ARG A 378 -23.74 11.31 -6.09
N PHE A 379 -22.47 11.22 -5.70
CA PHE A 379 -21.76 9.95 -5.51
C PHE A 379 -21.55 9.69 -4.03
N ALA A 380 -21.77 8.45 -3.61
CA ALA A 380 -21.50 8.00 -2.25
C ALA A 380 -20.27 7.08 -2.25
N ILE A 381 -19.20 7.53 -1.61
CA ILE A 381 -17.92 6.81 -1.56
C ILE A 381 -17.74 6.19 -0.19
N HIS A 382 -17.55 4.87 -0.17
CA HIS A 382 -17.18 4.16 1.04
C HIS A 382 -15.65 4.20 1.21
N PRO A 383 -15.11 4.38 2.44
CA PRO A 383 -13.66 4.49 2.69
C PRO A 383 -12.82 3.33 2.15
N VAL A 384 -13.41 2.13 2.08
CA VAL A 384 -12.73 0.92 1.57
C VAL A 384 -13.24 0.47 0.19
N ALA A 385 -13.95 1.35 -0.53
CA ALA A 385 -14.38 1.06 -1.89
C ALA A 385 -13.17 0.92 -2.84
N GLY A 386 -13.12 -0.17 -3.58
CA GLY A 386 -11.99 -0.44 -4.47
C GLY A 386 -10.97 -1.42 -3.89
N ARG A 387 -9.71 -1.26 -4.28
CA ARG A 387 -8.55 -2.07 -3.84
C ARG A 387 -7.37 -1.24 -3.35
N LEU A 388 -7.54 0.08 -3.33
CA LEU A 388 -6.61 1.07 -2.80
C LEU A 388 -7.42 2.13 -2.04
N PRO A 389 -6.83 2.80 -1.05
CA PRO A 389 -7.40 4.00 -0.48
C PRO A 389 -7.65 5.06 -1.56
N GLY A 390 -8.84 5.65 -1.58
CA GLY A 390 -9.20 6.68 -2.56
C GLY A 390 -9.35 6.19 -4.00
N HIS A 391 -9.38 4.88 -4.25
CA HIS A 391 -9.44 4.30 -5.60
C HIS A 391 -10.63 4.83 -6.41
N MET A 392 -11.80 4.93 -5.81
CA MET A 392 -12.99 5.45 -6.50
C MET A 392 -12.87 6.93 -6.80
N ASN A 393 -12.31 7.73 -5.90
CA ASN A 393 -12.10 9.15 -6.09
C ASN A 393 -11.18 9.42 -7.28
N VAL A 394 -10.10 8.64 -7.42
CA VAL A 394 -9.17 8.74 -8.56
C VAL A 394 -9.86 8.39 -9.88
N LEU A 395 -10.66 7.32 -9.91
CA LEU A 395 -11.40 6.92 -11.13
C LEU A 395 -12.44 7.95 -11.55
N LEU A 396 -13.15 8.54 -10.60
CA LEU A 396 -14.13 9.59 -10.89
C LEU A 396 -13.44 10.88 -11.33
N ALA A 397 -12.27 11.21 -10.78
CA ALA A 397 -11.45 12.34 -11.22
C ALA A 397 -10.92 12.12 -12.65
N GLU A 398 -10.47 10.91 -13.00
CA GLU A 398 -10.07 10.53 -14.35
C GLU A 398 -11.23 10.71 -15.33
N ALA A 399 -12.43 10.33 -14.94
CA ALA A 399 -13.66 10.50 -15.73
C ALA A 399 -14.20 11.94 -15.72
N LYS A 400 -13.51 12.90 -15.10
CA LYS A 400 -13.89 14.31 -15.00
C LYS A 400 -15.23 14.54 -14.32
N VAL A 401 -15.60 13.72 -13.36
CA VAL A 401 -16.76 13.95 -12.49
C VAL A 401 -16.45 15.16 -11.60
N PRO A 402 -17.37 16.13 -11.47
CA PRO A 402 -17.18 17.27 -10.57
C PRO A 402 -16.96 16.80 -9.13
N TYR A 403 -15.98 17.40 -8.45
CA TYR A 403 -15.58 16.98 -7.12
C TYR A 403 -16.62 17.31 -6.05
N ASP A 404 -17.37 18.38 -6.23
CA ASP A 404 -18.42 18.87 -5.32
C ASP A 404 -19.59 17.90 -5.13
N ILE A 405 -19.77 16.95 -6.04
CA ILE A 405 -20.82 15.92 -5.95
C ILE A 405 -20.32 14.56 -5.48
N VAL A 406 -19.04 14.42 -5.18
CA VAL A 406 -18.43 13.19 -4.67
C VAL A 406 -18.30 13.31 -3.15
N LEU A 407 -19.15 12.60 -2.42
CA LEU A 407 -19.29 12.71 -0.98
C LEU A 407 -18.84 11.41 -0.30
N GLU A 408 -18.21 11.56 0.85
CA GLU A 408 -17.83 10.43 1.70
C GLU A 408 -19.05 9.85 2.44
N MET A 409 -18.94 8.61 2.88
CA MET A 409 -20.01 7.87 3.54
C MET A 409 -20.63 8.66 4.71
N ASP A 410 -19.79 9.27 5.55
CA ASP A 410 -20.25 10.02 6.75
C ASP A 410 -21.05 11.29 6.39
N GLU A 411 -20.85 11.83 5.19
CA GLU A 411 -21.54 13.03 4.70
C GLU A 411 -22.89 12.72 4.07
N ILE A 412 -23.07 11.51 3.49
CA ILE A 412 -24.20 11.18 2.63
C ILE A 412 -25.11 10.08 3.19
N ASN A 413 -24.65 9.32 4.18
CA ASN A 413 -25.37 8.12 4.62
C ASN A 413 -26.76 8.43 5.20
N GLU A 414 -26.95 9.60 5.77
CA GLU A 414 -28.24 10.05 6.31
C GLU A 414 -29.23 10.50 5.22
N ASP A 415 -28.76 10.72 4.00
CA ASP A 415 -29.59 11.24 2.89
C ASP A 415 -30.31 10.14 2.09
N PHE A 416 -29.99 8.87 2.29
CA PHE A 416 -30.61 7.76 1.55
C PHE A 416 -32.12 7.70 1.72
N PRO A 417 -32.74 7.92 2.89
CA PRO A 417 -34.20 7.90 3.03
C PRO A 417 -34.94 8.90 2.14
N GLU A 418 -34.32 10.02 1.81
CA GLU A 418 -34.88 11.07 0.95
C GLU A 418 -34.49 10.90 -0.53
N THR A 419 -33.68 9.90 -0.86
CA THR A 419 -33.21 9.67 -2.21
C THR A 419 -34.21 8.83 -3.00
N ASP A 420 -34.56 9.28 -4.23
CA ASP A 420 -35.51 8.58 -5.07
C ASP A 420 -34.93 7.32 -5.68
N VAL A 421 -33.73 7.42 -6.25
CA VAL A 421 -33.04 6.30 -6.91
C VAL A 421 -31.60 6.22 -6.47
N VAL A 422 -31.17 5.02 -6.13
CA VAL A 422 -29.74 4.68 -5.93
C VAL A 422 -29.31 3.68 -6.99
N ILE A 423 -28.18 3.95 -7.64
CA ILE A 423 -27.53 3.01 -8.55
C ILE A 423 -26.24 2.51 -7.91
N VAL A 424 -26.17 1.22 -7.63
CA VAL A 424 -24.96 0.55 -7.14
C VAL A 424 -24.24 -0.08 -8.33
N ILE A 425 -23.00 0.31 -8.56
CA ILE A 425 -22.23 -0.13 -9.73
C ILE A 425 -20.96 -0.85 -9.29
N GLY A 426 -21.00 -2.18 -9.34
CA GLY A 426 -19.82 -3.01 -9.04
C GLY A 426 -19.39 -3.03 -7.58
N SER A 427 -20.31 -2.76 -6.67
CA SER A 427 -20.12 -2.86 -5.21
C SER A 427 -20.87 -4.07 -4.65
N ASN A 428 -20.42 -4.62 -3.53
CA ASN A 428 -21.09 -5.70 -2.82
C ASN A 428 -21.06 -5.46 -1.30
N ASP A 429 -19.91 -5.65 -0.65
CA ASP A 429 -19.81 -5.66 0.82
C ASP A 429 -20.11 -4.30 1.45
N ILE A 430 -19.74 -3.22 0.79
CA ILE A 430 -19.92 -1.84 1.26
C ILE A 430 -21.40 -1.37 1.29
N VAL A 431 -22.29 -2.12 0.68
CA VAL A 431 -23.75 -1.88 0.66
C VAL A 431 -24.52 -3.06 1.24
N ASN A 432 -23.87 -3.93 2.01
CA ASN A 432 -24.44 -5.19 2.48
C ASN A 432 -25.11 -5.01 3.86
N PRO A 433 -26.44 -5.15 3.97
CA PRO A 433 -27.15 -5.06 5.25
C PRO A 433 -26.71 -6.10 6.29
N ALA A 434 -26.13 -7.23 5.87
CA ALA A 434 -25.65 -8.26 6.79
C ALA A 434 -24.56 -7.74 7.75
N ALA A 435 -23.88 -6.65 7.42
CA ALA A 435 -22.96 -5.97 8.34
C ALA A 435 -23.66 -5.47 9.62
N GLN A 436 -24.94 -5.14 9.55
CA GLN A 436 -25.76 -4.67 10.68
C GLN A 436 -26.71 -5.75 11.20
N GLU A 437 -27.23 -6.61 10.32
CA GLU A 437 -28.31 -7.55 10.62
C GLU A 437 -27.80 -8.93 11.08
N ASP A 438 -26.57 -9.34 10.67
CA ASP A 438 -26.00 -10.65 11.01
C ASP A 438 -24.71 -10.52 11.84
N PRO A 439 -24.78 -10.80 13.16
CA PRO A 439 -23.60 -10.74 14.02
C PRO A 439 -22.54 -11.82 13.70
N ASN A 440 -22.90 -12.87 12.96
CA ASN A 440 -21.98 -13.93 12.54
C ASN A 440 -21.39 -13.68 11.14
N SER A 441 -21.77 -12.61 10.46
CA SER A 441 -21.21 -12.26 9.17
C SER A 441 -19.72 -11.90 9.30
N PRO A 442 -18.88 -12.26 8.32
CA PRO A 442 -17.49 -11.81 8.27
C PRO A 442 -17.32 -10.27 8.29
N ILE A 443 -18.35 -9.54 7.89
CA ILE A 443 -18.40 -8.07 7.86
C ILE A 443 -19.22 -7.47 9.00
N ALA A 444 -19.62 -8.26 10.00
CA ALA A 444 -20.43 -7.79 11.12
C ALA A 444 -19.82 -6.54 11.79
N GLY A 445 -20.66 -5.54 12.02
CA GLY A 445 -20.27 -4.26 12.61
C GLY A 445 -19.51 -3.30 11.68
N MET A 446 -19.25 -3.67 10.44
CA MET A 446 -18.68 -2.75 9.45
C MET A 446 -19.68 -1.65 9.13
N PRO A 447 -19.31 -0.36 9.20
CA PRO A 447 -20.12 0.70 8.65
C PRO A 447 -20.32 0.49 7.15
N VAL A 448 -21.56 0.63 6.68
CA VAL A 448 -21.93 0.42 5.28
C VAL A 448 -22.78 1.57 4.78
N LEU A 449 -22.81 1.75 3.46
CA LEU A 449 -23.74 2.66 2.82
C LEU A 449 -25.16 2.06 2.87
N GLU A 450 -26.06 2.70 3.57
CA GLU A 450 -27.42 2.21 3.85
C GLU A 450 -28.39 2.44 2.68
N VAL A 451 -27.97 1.99 1.49
CA VAL A 451 -28.70 2.23 0.22
C VAL A 451 -30.13 1.68 0.22
N TRP A 452 -30.41 0.62 1.00
CA TRP A 452 -31.75 0.02 1.11
C TRP A 452 -32.82 0.94 1.74
N LYS A 453 -32.40 2.06 2.32
CA LYS A 453 -33.32 3.08 2.85
C LYS A 453 -33.86 4.00 1.76
N ALA A 454 -33.28 4.01 0.55
CA ALA A 454 -33.78 4.76 -0.58
C ALA A 454 -35.09 4.20 -1.12
N LYS A 455 -35.84 5.00 -1.89
CA LYS A 455 -37.12 4.55 -2.47
C LYS A 455 -36.93 3.42 -3.45
N GLN A 456 -35.94 3.48 -4.33
CA GLN A 456 -35.58 2.46 -5.30
C GLN A 456 -34.07 2.26 -5.37
N VAL A 457 -33.64 1.00 -5.50
CA VAL A 457 -32.24 0.63 -5.61
C VAL A 457 -32.03 -0.23 -6.84
N PHE A 458 -31.13 0.17 -7.72
CA PHE A 458 -30.71 -0.64 -8.86
C PHE A 458 -29.27 -1.10 -8.67
N VAL A 459 -29.05 -2.40 -8.74
CA VAL A 459 -27.72 -2.98 -8.59
C VAL A 459 -27.21 -3.49 -9.92
N SER A 460 -26.22 -2.80 -10.49
CA SER A 460 -25.53 -3.26 -11.70
C SER A 460 -24.52 -4.34 -11.34
N LYS A 461 -24.78 -5.57 -11.81
CA LYS A 461 -23.98 -6.75 -11.51
C LYS A 461 -23.94 -7.70 -12.70
N ARG A 462 -22.81 -8.40 -12.92
CA ARG A 462 -22.64 -9.32 -14.05
C ARG A 462 -23.54 -10.55 -13.99
N GLY A 463 -23.86 -11.06 -12.80
CA GLY A 463 -24.65 -12.25 -12.60
C GLY A 463 -25.05 -12.46 -11.14
N GLN A 464 -25.70 -13.58 -10.82
CA GLN A 464 -26.28 -13.87 -9.51
C GLN A 464 -25.26 -14.29 -8.43
N GLY A 465 -23.99 -14.53 -8.77
CA GLY A 465 -22.97 -15.01 -7.82
C GLY A 465 -22.65 -14.03 -6.68
N THR A 466 -22.04 -14.53 -5.61
CA THR A 466 -21.73 -13.78 -4.38
C THR A 466 -20.62 -12.73 -4.52
N GLY A 467 -19.90 -12.67 -5.62
CA GLY A 467 -18.79 -11.73 -5.83
C GLY A 467 -17.46 -12.21 -5.22
N TYR A 468 -16.50 -11.28 -5.11
CA TYR A 468 -15.11 -11.58 -4.74
C TYR A 468 -14.93 -12.01 -3.28
N SER A 469 -15.72 -11.45 -2.36
CA SER A 469 -15.68 -11.80 -0.93
C SER A 469 -16.31 -13.14 -0.60
N GLY A 470 -17.21 -13.63 -1.46
CA GLY A 470 -18.00 -14.84 -1.21
C GLY A 470 -19.11 -14.66 -0.16
N ILE A 471 -19.40 -13.42 0.24
CA ILE A 471 -20.46 -13.10 1.22
C ILE A 471 -21.76 -12.83 0.47
N GLU A 472 -22.85 -13.46 0.92
CA GLU A 472 -24.19 -13.18 0.40
C GLU A 472 -24.67 -11.79 0.83
N ASN A 473 -25.44 -11.13 -0.03
CA ASN A 473 -25.91 -9.79 0.22
C ASN A 473 -27.44 -9.74 0.23
N PRO A 474 -28.08 -9.61 1.42
CA PRO A 474 -29.52 -9.48 1.56
C PRO A 474 -30.13 -8.30 0.81
N LEU A 475 -29.33 -7.26 0.48
CA LEU A 475 -29.80 -6.13 -0.33
C LEU A 475 -30.44 -6.57 -1.64
N PHE A 476 -29.90 -7.60 -2.29
CA PHE A 476 -30.35 -8.05 -3.62
C PHE A 476 -31.75 -8.66 -3.61
N TYR A 477 -32.25 -9.01 -2.44
CA TYR A 477 -33.56 -9.65 -2.21
C TYR A 477 -34.60 -8.71 -1.59
N LYS A 478 -34.22 -7.44 -1.32
CA LYS A 478 -35.16 -6.46 -0.75
C LYS A 478 -36.20 -6.01 -1.78
N GLU A 479 -37.40 -5.69 -1.31
CA GLU A 479 -38.54 -5.33 -2.16
C GLU A 479 -38.30 -4.12 -3.05
N ASN A 480 -37.52 -3.15 -2.57
CA ASN A 480 -37.17 -1.92 -3.32
C ASN A 480 -35.92 -2.05 -4.20
N THR A 481 -35.34 -3.25 -4.28
CA THR A 481 -34.12 -3.51 -5.05
C THR A 481 -34.43 -4.28 -6.32
N ARG A 482 -33.80 -3.84 -7.43
CA ARG A 482 -33.85 -4.55 -8.72
C ARG A 482 -32.45 -4.78 -9.24
N MET A 483 -32.24 -5.94 -9.86
CA MET A 483 -30.94 -6.34 -10.39
C MET A 483 -30.84 -5.99 -11.86
N PHE A 484 -29.92 -5.11 -12.20
CA PHE A 484 -29.60 -4.74 -13.56
C PHE A 484 -28.38 -5.55 -14.02
N TYR A 485 -28.65 -6.75 -14.53
CA TYR A 485 -27.63 -7.70 -14.93
C TYR A 485 -26.93 -7.31 -16.22
N GLY A 486 -25.64 -7.55 -16.28
CA GLY A 486 -24.79 -7.35 -17.43
C GLY A 486 -23.43 -6.77 -17.08
N ASP A 487 -22.63 -6.54 -18.13
CA ASP A 487 -21.38 -5.77 -18.00
C ASP A 487 -21.71 -4.32 -17.67
N ALA A 488 -21.09 -3.76 -16.64
CA ALA A 488 -21.46 -2.43 -16.13
C ALA A 488 -21.36 -1.33 -17.18
N LYS A 489 -20.31 -1.36 -18.04
CA LYS A 489 -20.17 -0.38 -19.11
C LYS A 489 -21.31 -0.50 -20.13
N LYS A 490 -21.54 -1.71 -20.62
CA LYS A 490 -22.61 -1.97 -21.60
C LYS A 490 -23.99 -1.62 -21.03
N SER A 491 -24.22 -1.94 -19.77
CA SER A 491 -25.48 -1.64 -19.09
C SER A 491 -25.71 -0.13 -18.98
N ILE A 492 -24.71 0.63 -18.57
CA ILE A 492 -24.83 2.09 -18.50
C ILE A 492 -24.94 2.71 -19.89
N ASP A 493 -24.14 2.26 -20.87
CA ASP A 493 -24.22 2.73 -22.26
C ASP A 493 -25.63 2.50 -22.88
N SER A 494 -26.31 1.42 -22.50
CA SER A 494 -27.65 1.12 -22.99
C SER A 494 -28.73 2.10 -22.49
N ILE A 495 -28.56 2.67 -21.32
CA ILE A 495 -29.51 3.64 -20.74
C ILE A 495 -29.23 5.09 -21.15
N LEU A 496 -28.00 5.40 -21.58
CA LEU A 496 -27.61 6.77 -21.94
C LEU A 496 -28.53 7.42 -23.02
N PRO A 497 -28.91 6.73 -24.11
CA PRO A 497 -29.80 7.31 -25.10
C PRO A 497 -31.25 7.46 -24.63
N LEU A 498 -31.63 6.79 -23.56
CA LEU A 498 -32.99 6.80 -23.00
C LEU A 498 -33.23 7.90 -21.96
N ILE A 499 -32.17 8.56 -21.50
CA ILE A 499 -32.25 9.70 -20.58
C ILE A 499 -32.68 10.95 -21.36
N LYS A 500 -33.78 11.56 -20.87
CA LYS A 500 -34.43 12.72 -21.48
C LYS A 500 -34.04 14.03 -20.82
#